data_122583e8773eee8c01d80a9133173635
#
_entry.id   122583e8773eee8c01d80a9133173635
#
_cell.length_a   1.000
_cell.length_b   1.000
_cell.length_c   1.000
_cell.angle_alpha   90.00
_cell.angle_beta   90.00
_cell.angle_gamma   90.00
#
_symmetry.space_group_name_H-M   'P 1'
#
loop_
_entity.id
_entity.type
_entity.pdbx_description
1 polymer ?
#
loop_
_entity_poly.entity_id
_entity_poly.type
_entity_poly.pdbx_seq_one_letter_code
_entity_poly.pdbx_strand_id
1 'polypeptide(L)'
;MENLTDIINGFDISAEVNDIQPLGKGLINDTYLVKTEGDAPDYVLQRINDSIFKNPELLQRNIDAVTGHIRKKLEAAGEDDIDRKVLRFINAKGSDKSFLENDGKFWRLSIFIPDTKTLDVIDEETSYCTGKAFGNFESMLSDIDVELGETIPDFHNMELRMSQLIEAIDNDTFCRLDPPEEGDGRIVRVGDPDHRDEIYDMLENEIDEYSAVMCKAEQMFRDGILPKRICHCDPKVNNILFDKDGKILCVIDLDTVMPSFVFSDFGDFLRTAANTAAEDEPDTSKVSFRMDIFKAFARGYVESAKGFLTDIEKENLPFAACMFPFMQAVRFLTDYLNGDGYYKISYPDHNFVRAKSQMALFKSALSHLDEMSDYIKSL
;
A
#
# COMPACT_ATOMS: atom_id res chain seq x y z
N MET A 1 6.83 15.34 26.97
CA MET A 1 7.60 14.86 25.79
C MET A 1 8.14 13.50 26.18
N GLU A 2 7.90 12.49 25.36
CA GLU A 2 8.45 11.15 25.58
C GLU A 2 9.97 11.23 25.50
N ASN A 3 10.63 10.56 26.44
CA ASN A 3 12.10 10.46 26.42
C ASN A 3 12.48 9.30 25.46
N LEU A 4 12.80 9.62 24.20
CA LEU A 4 13.16 8.61 23.21
C LEU A 4 14.36 7.76 23.65
N THR A 5 15.27 8.31 24.46
CA THR A 5 16.39 7.59 25.01
C THR A 5 15.93 6.45 25.94
N ASP A 6 14.91 6.68 26.75
CA ASP A 6 14.37 5.65 27.65
C ASP A 6 13.67 4.54 26.83
N ILE A 7 12.99 4.90 25.75
CA ILE A 7 12.39 3.93 24.80
C ILE A 7 13.48 3.04 24.19
N ILE A 8 14.55 3.66 23.66
CA ILE A 8 15.65 2.93 23.01
C ILE A 8 16.35 2.01 24.02
N ASN A 9 16.55 2.47 25.25
CA ASN A 9 17.14 1.65 26.34
C ASN A 9 16.28 0.42 26.72
N GLY A 10 15.03 0.39 26.29
CA GLY A 10 14.13 -0.77 26.43
C GLY A 10 14.42 -1.90 25.43
N PHE A 11 15.25 -1.67 24.42
CA PHE A 11 15.65 -2.68 23.44
C PHE A 11 17.01 -3.31 23.76
N ASP A 12 17.25 -4.52 23.27
CA ASP A 12 18.49 -5.29 23.52
C ASP A 12 19.62 -4.79 22.59
N ILE A 13 20.09 -3.58 22.86
CA ILE A 13 21.25 -2.99 22.22
C ILE A 13 22.37 -2.77 23.24
N SER A 14 23.61 -2.95 22.79
CA SER A 14 24.82 -2.69 23.60
C SER A 14 25.50 -1.38 23.24
N ALA A 15 25.04 -0.72 22.18
CA ALA A 15 25.65 0.52 21.69
C ALA A 15 25.21 1.73 22.54
N GLU A 16 26.13 2.67 22.73
CA GLU A 16 25.81 3.98 23.29
C GLU A 16 25.20 4.87 22.21
N VAL A 17 24.05 5.49 22.54
CA VAL A 17 23.31 6.36 21.61
C VAL A 17 23.93 7.76 21.67
N ASN A 18 24.33 8.26 20.52
CA ASN A 18 24.95 9.57 20.37
C ASN A 18 23.93 10.65 19.99
N ASP A 19 23.01 10.33 19.04
CA ASP A 19 22.05 11.30 18.54
C ASP A 19 20.73 10.61 18.08
N ILE A 20 19.63 11.34 18.14
CA ILE A 20 18.31 10.89 17.69
C ILE A 20 17.68 12.02 16.87
N GLN A 21 17.42 11.77 15.59
CA GLN A 21 16.84 12.75 14.69
C GLN A 21 15.65 12.19 13.90
N PRO A 22 14.65 13.00 13.57
CA PRO A 22 13.56 12.56 12.71
C PRO A 22 14.10 12.02 11.38
N LEU A 23 13.55 10.89 10.92
CA LEU A 23 13.92 10.26 9.66
C LEU A 23 12.74 10.27 8.69
N GLY A 24 12.92 10.97 7.56
CA GLY A 24 11.91 11.03 6.52
C GLY A 24 10.69 11.90 6.85
N LYS A 25 9.67 11.81 6.00
CA LYS A 25 8.37 12.47 6.16
C LYS A 25 7.27 11.40 6.23
N GLY A 26 7.49 10.36 7.07
CA GLY A 26 6.51 9.29 7.23
C GLY A 26 5.11 9.87 7.49
N LEU A 27 4.12 9.43 6.72
CA LEU A 27 2.75 9.94 6.82
C LEU A 27 1.96 9.23 7.93
N ILE A 28 2.41 8.04 8.32
CA ILE A 28 1.68 7.15 9.24
C ILE A 28 2.42 7.04 10.57
N ASN A 29 3.65 6.52 10.55
CA ASN A 29 4.45 6.29 11.76
C ASN A 29 5.41 7.44 12.04
N ASP A 30 5.65 7.73 13.32
CA ASP A 30 6.77 8.60 13.69
C ASP A 30 8.07 7.80 13.60
N THR A 31 9.01 8.28 12.80
CA THR A 31 10.24 7.56 12.49
C THR A 31 11.47 8.42 12.83
N TYR A 32 12.46 7.79 13.49
CA TYR A 32 13.69 8.42 13.95
C TYR A 32 14.91 7.61 13.56
N LEU A 33 15.96 8.30 13.12
CA LEU A 33 17.29 7.74 12.99
C LEU A 33 18.01 7.85 14.33
N VAL A 34 18.49 6.74 14.84
CA VAL A 34 19.26 6.64 16.07
C VAL A 34 20.70 6.38 15.72
N LYS A 35 21.55 7.38 15.97
CA LYS A 35 23.00 7.31 15.75
C LYS A 35 23.70 6.72 16.96
N THR A 36 24.63 5.82 16.72
CA THR A 36 25.42 5.15 17.78
C THR A 36 26.89 5.58 17.73
N GLU A 37 27.62 5.29 18.80
CA GLU A 37 29.06 5.52 18.87
C GLU A 37 29.86 4.30 18.38
N GLY A 38 31.03 4.56 17.80
CA GLY A 38 31.98 3.54 17.38
C GLY A 38 31.55 2.75 16.14
N ASP A 39 31.81 1.44 16.14
CA ASP A 39 31.51 0.53 15.02
C ASP A 39 30.14 -0.16 15.13
N ALA A 40 29.32 0.25 16.10
CA ALA A 40 27.99 -0.30 16.26
C ALA A 40 27.05 0.20 15.15
N PRO A 41 26.06 -0.61 14.73
CA PRO A 41 25.11 -0.17 13.71
C PRO A 41 24.23 0.97 14.23
N ASP A 42 23.89 1.90 13.35
CA ASP A 42 22.78 2.83 13.59
C ASP A 42 21.45 2.10 13.54
N TYR A 43 20.39 2.71 14.10
CA TYR A 43 19.07 2.11 14.15
C TYR A 43 17.97 3.03 13.60
N VAL A 44 16.83 2.44 13.25
CA VAL A 44 15.58 3.14 12.96
C VAL A 44 14.60 2.83 14.07
N LEU A 45 14.22 3.84 14.85
CA LEU A 45 13.17 3.76 15.84
C LEU A 45 11.85 4.22 15.24
N GLN A 46 10.79 3.43 15.39
CA GLN A 46 9.47 3.79 14.90
C GLN A 46 8.42 3.65 15.99
N ARG A 47 7.53 4.63 16.08
CA ARG A 47 6.29 4.53 16.85
C ARG A 47 5.17 4.09 15.89
N ILE A 48 4.60 2.93 16.15
CA ILE A 48 3.50 2.38 15.35
C ILE A 48 2.24 3.20 15.59
N ASN A 49 1.57 3.61 14.53
CA ASN A 49 0.31 4.36 14.62
C ASN A 49 -0.87 3.40 14.85
N ASP A 50 -1.27 3.25 16.09
CA ASP A 50 -2.37 2.40 16.54
C ASP A 50 -3.77 2.93 16.16
N SER A 51 -3.86 4.16 15.67
CA SER A 51 -5.11 4.67 15.10
C SER A 51 -5.44 4.00 13.75
N ILE A 52 -4.42 3.59 13.00
CA ILE A 52 -4.52 2.87 11.72
C ILE A 52 -4.37 1.37 11.95
N PHE A 53 -3.28 0.96 12.57
CA PHE A 53 -2.98 -0.44 12.86
C PHE A 53 -3.54 -0.84 14.22
N LYS A 54 -4.79 -1.29 14.24
CA LYS A 54 -5.52 -1.60 15.48
C LYS A 54 -4.95 -2.76 16.29
N ASN A 55 -4.09 -3.58 15.67
CA ASN A 55 -3.41 -4.70 16.31
C ASN A 55 -1.90 -4.66 16.03
N PRO A 56 -1.13 -3.81 16.76
CA PRO A 56 0.31 -3.69 16.56
C PRO A 56 1.08 -5.00 16.83
N GLU A 57 0.58 -5.86 17.70
CA GLU A 57 1.18 -7.19 17.94
C GLU A 57 1.07 -8.09 16.72
N LEU A 58 -0.11 -8.12 16.07
CA LEU A 58 -0.31 -8.86 14.82
C LEU A 58 0.60 -8.33 13.72
N LEU A 59 0.65 -7.00 13.56
CA LEU A 59 1.49 -6.33 12.58
C LEU A 59 2.96 -6.76 12.75
N GLN A 60 3.50 -6.65 13.98
CA GLN A 60 4.90 -7.01 14.21
C GLN A 60 5.15 -8.51 14.06
N ARG A 61 4.21 -9.37 14.46
CA ARG A 61 4.29 -10.81 14.22
C ARG A 61 4.38 -11.15 12.72
N ASN A 62 3.58 -10.49 11.88
CA ASN A 62 3.67 -10.66 10.44
C ASN A 62 5.06 -10.26 9.91
N ILE A 63 5.56 -9.11 10.34
CA ILE A 63 6.88 -8.60 9.93
C ILE A 63 7.99 -9.58 10.35
N ASP A 64 7.96 -10.08 11.58
CA ASP A 64 8.97 -11.02 12.08
C ASP A 64 8.93 -12.35 11.31
N ALA A 65 7.73 -12.86 11.01
CA ALA A 65 7.57 -14.07 10.22
C ALA A 65 8.13 -13.89 8.79
N VAL A 66 7.79 -12.78 8.13
CA VAL A 66 8.21 -12.45 6.77
C VAL A 66 9.73 -12.25 6.70
N THR A 67 10.28 -11.39 7.56
CA THR A 67 11.72 -11.10 7.56
C THR A 67 12.55 -12.31 7.96
N GLY A 68 12.07 -13.11 8.92
CA GLY A 68 12.70 -14.36 9.33
C GLY A 68 12.68 -15.43 8.22
N HIS A 69 11.58 -15.53 7.46
CA HIS A 69 11.48 -16.45 6.33
C HIS A 69 12.42 -16.05 5.18
N ILE A 70 12.41 -14.77 4.78
CA ILE A 70 13.32 -14.25 3.74
C ILE A 70 14.77 -14.46 4.15
N ARG A 71 15.14 -14.16 5.41
CA ARG A 71 16.50 -14.38 5.92
C ARG A 71 16.94 -15.82 5.76
N LYS A 72 16.13 -16.79 6.20
CA LYS A 72 16.45 -18.22 6.05
C LYS A 72 16.68 -18.63 4.60
N LYS A 73 15.90 -18.09 3.65
CA LYS A 73 16.09 -18.36 2.22
C LYS A 73 17.39 -17.78 1.68
N LEU A 74 17.73 -16.54 2.07
CA LEU A 74 19.01 -15.91 1.68
C LEU A 74 20.20 -16.68 2.24
N GLU A 75 20.14 -17.12 3.51
CA GLU A 75 21.16 -17.96 4.14
C GLU A 75 21.32 -19.31 3.41
N ALA A 76 20.21 -19.97 3.09
CA ALA A 76 20.21 -21.24 2.38
C ALA A 76 20.75 -21.11 0.92
N ALA A 77 20.55 -19.94 0.29
CA ALA A 77 21.11 -19.63 -1.01
C ALA A 77 22.60 -19.26 -0.96
N GLY A 78 23.18 -19.09 0.24
CA GLY A 78 24.57 -18.66 0.41
C GLY A 78 24.81 -17.20 0.04
N GLU A 79 23.78 -16.36 0.18
CA GLU A 79 23.86 -14.93 -0.13
C GLU A 79 24.74 -14.20 0.90
N ASP A 80 25.58 -13.32 0.40
CA ASP A 80 26.40 -12.43 1.24
C ASP A 80 25.59 -11.19 1.67
N ASP A 81 26.01 -10.56 2.77
CA ASP A 81 25.49 -9.27 3.24
C ASP A 81 23.98 -9.25 3.52
N ILE A 82 23.47 -10.31 4.11
CA ILE A 82 22.04 -10.56 4.34
C ILE A 82 21.40 -9.44 5.17
N ASP A 83 22.14 -8.85 6.13
CA ASP A 83 21.62 -7.75 6.97
C ASP A 83 21.29 -6.48 6.19
N ARG A 84 21.72 -6.38 4.92
CA ARG A 84 21.31 -5.30 4.01
C ARG A 84 20.19 -5.69 3.05
N LYS A 85 19.87 -6.99 2.93
CA LYS A 85 18.88 -7.53 1.97
C LYS A 85 17.51 -7.79 2.59
N VAL A 86 17.44 -7.81 3.92
CA VAL A 86 16.19 -7.97 4.67
C VAL A 86 16.27 -7.20 5.98
N LEU A 87 15.18 -6.55 6.38
CA LEU A 87 15.10 -5.81 7.65
C LEU A 87 15.36 -6.74 8.84
N ARG A 88 16.04 -6.20 9.85
CA ARG A 88 16.30 -6.87 11.12
C ARG A 88 15.81 -6.03 12.28
N PHE A 89 14.85 -6.57 13.01
CA PHE A 89 14.29 -5.93 14.20
C PHE A 89 15.02 -6.41 15.45
N ILE A 90 15.08 -5.53 16.45
CA ILE A 90 15.76 -5.78 17.73
C ILE A 90 14.70 -6.11 18.77
N ASN A 91 14.95 -7.15 19.55
CA ASN A 91 14.04 -7.54 20.62
C ASN A 91 14.03 -6.52 21.77
N ALA A 92 12.87 -6.41 22.42
CA ALA A 92 12.78 -5.69 23.69
C ALA A 92 13.61 -6.43 24.75
N LYS A 93 14.21 -5.68 25.66
CA LYS A 93 15.15 -6.19 26.67
C LYS A 93 14.51 -7.25 27.57
N GLY A 94 15.10 -8.42 27.61
CA GLY A 94 14.58 -9.54 28.41
C GLY A 94 13.30 -10.18 27.85
N SER A 95 12.99 -9.96 26.58
CA SER A 95 11.81 -10.48 25.87
C SER A 95 12.23 -11.09 24.52
N ASP A 96 11.38 -11.94 23.98
CA ASP A 96 11.46 -12.45 22.61
C ASP A 96 10.65 -11.61 21.61
N LYS A 97 9.96 -10.55 22.08
CA LYS A 97 9.19 -9.64 21.24
C LYS A 97 10.09 -8.58 20.59
N SER A 98 9.94 -8.35 19.31
CA SER A 98 10.65 -7.33 18.53
C SER A 98 9.98 -5.94 18.58
N PHE A 99 9.13 -5.71 19.57
CA PHE A 99 8.50 -4.43 19.87
C PHE A 99 8.43 -4.19 21.38
N LEU A 100 8.30 -2.93 21.76
CA LEU A 100 8.15 -2.46 23.12
C LEU A 100 6.83 -1.71 23.26
N GLU A 101 6.03 -2.05 24.26
CA GLU A 101 4.90 -1.24 24.70
C GLU A 101 5.35 -0.31 25.83
N ASN A 102 5.14 0.99 25.67
CA ASN A 102 5.41 1.99 26.69
C ASN A 102 4.30 3.05 26.71
N ASP A 103 3.66 3.24 27.87
CA ASP A 103 2.54 4.16 28.06
C ASP A 103 1.41 4.00 27.03
N GLY A 104 1.07 2.74 26.69
CA GLY A 104 0.03 2.39 25.72
C GLY A 104 0.41 2.68 24.27
N LYS A 105 1.67 2.95 23.99
CA LYS A 105 2.21 3.14 22.63
C LYS A 105 3.18 2.02 22.27
N PHE A 106 3.17 1.63 21.02
CA PHE A 106 3.98 0.57 20.49
C PHE A 106 5.18 1.13 19.72
N TRP A 107 6.36 0.64 20.07
CA TRP A 107 7.63 1.04 19.49
C TRP A 107 8.36 -0.17 18.94
N ARG A 108 9.07 -0.01 17.84
CA ARG A 108 9.98 -1.01 17.28
C ARG A 108 11.31 -0.37 16.89
N LEU A 109 12.35 -1.16 16.93
CA LEU A 109 13.70 -0.76 16.61
C LEU A 109 14.27 -1.71 15.56
N SER A 110 14.70 -1.21 14.42
CA SER A 110 15.38 -2.01 13.39
C SER A 110 16.78 -1.47 13.13
N ILE A 111 17.66 -2.33 12.59
CA ILE A 111 18.99 -1.91 12.14
C ILE A 111 18.82 -0.98 10.92
N PHE A 112 19.50 0.16 10.94
CA PHE A 112 19.60 1.05 9.80
C PHE A 112 20.51 0.43 8.73
N ILE A 113 20.07 0.40 7.48
CA ILE A 113 20.86 -0.10 6.36
C ILE A 113 21.61 1.08 5.72
N PRO A 114 22.94 1.20 5.93
CA PRO A 114 23.71 2.33 5.43
C PRO A 114 23.98 2.23 3.92
N ASP A 115 24.49 3.32 3.33
CA ASP A 115 24.89 3.38 1.91
C ASP A 115 23.80 2.95 0.94
N THR A 116 22.58 3.39 1.24
CA THR A 116 21.38 3.13 0.42
C THR A 116 20.75 4.44 -0.03
N LYS A 117 19.95 4.35 -1.08
CA LYS A 117 19.09 5.41 -1.56
C LYS A 117 17.71 4.87 -1.88
N THR A 118 16.69 5.69 -1.70
CA THR A 118 15.36 5.50 -2.28
C THR A 118 15.23 6.33 -3.55
N LEU A 119 14.34 5.95 -4.45
CA LEU A 119 14.06 6.67 -5.67
C LEU A 119 12.62 7.21 -5.62
N ASP A 120 12.44 8.41 -6.17
CA ASP A 120 11.12 9.06 -6.28
C ASP A 120 10.70 9.24 -7.75
N VAL A 121 11.62 8.99 -8.69
CA VAL A 121 11.37 9.15 -10.13
C VAL A 121 10.65 7.92 -10.67
N ILE A 122 9.59 8.14 -11.43
CA ILE A 122 8.83 7.11 -12.13
C ILE A 122 9.15 7.20 -13.62
N ASP A 123 9.92 6.23 -14.09
CA ASP A 123 10.25 5.97 -15.49
C ASP A 123 10.24 4.47 -15.79
N GLU A 124 10.55 4.06 -17.01
CA GLU A 124 10.56 2.65 -17.40
C GLU A 124 11.60 1.84 -16.61
N GLU A 125 12.77 2.38 -16.32
CA GLU A 125 13.85 1.68 -15.61
C GLU A 125 13.45 1.44 -14.15
N THR A 126 13.02 2.47 -13.46
CA THR A 126 12.60 2.38 -12.05
C THR A 126 11.34 1.52 -11.90
N SER A 127 10.42 1.58 -12.85
CA SER A 127 9.20 0.74 -12.86
C SER A 127 9.54 -0.73 -13.09
N TYR A 128 10.46 -1.04 -13.99
CA TYR A 128 10.96 -2.41 -14.17
C TYR A 128 11.64 -2.93 -12.91
N CYS A 129 12.51 -2.13 -12.29
CA CYS A 129 13.15 -2.49 -11.03
C CYS A 129 12.14 -2.70 -9.91
N THR A 130 11.10 -1.86 -9.84
CA THR A 130 10.03 -2.00 -8.84
C THR A 130 9.24 -3.28 -9.05
N GLY A 131 8.87 -3.60 -10.29
CA GLY A 131 8.23 -4.88 -10.62
C GLY A 131 9.10 -6.08 -10.20
N LYS A 132 10.40 -6.03 -10.47
CA LYS A 132 11.34 -7.06 -10.02
C LYS A 132 11.40 -7.20 -8.51
N ALA A 133 11.42 -6.09 -7.79
CA ALA A 133 11.53 -6.10 -6.34
C ALA A 133 10.30 -6.74 -5.69
N PHE A 134 9.09 -6.31 -6.06
CA PHE A 134 7.85 -6.84 -5.48
C PHE A 134 7.53 -8.24 -5.97
N GLY A 135 7.74 -8.56 -7.25
CA GLY A 135 7.61 -9.93 -7.75
C GLY A 135 8.58 -10.92 -7.08
N ASN A 136 9.83 -10.49 -6.79
CA ASN A 136 10.77 -11.30 -6.02
C ASN A 136 10.37 -11.41 -4.54
N PHE A 137 9.86 -10.32 -3.95
CA PHE A 137 9.38 -10.31 -2.56
C PHE A 137 8.27 -11.36 -2.37
N GLU A 138 7.24 -11.34 -3.20
CA GLU A 138 6.17 -12.34 -3.16
C GLU A 138 6.68 -13.77 -3.48
N SER A 139 7.62 -13.91 -4.42
CA SER A 139 8.25 -15.19 -4.75
C SER A 139 9.01 -15.77 -3.54
N MET A 140 9.71 -14.94 -2.79
CA MET A 140 10.39 -15.35 -1.55
C MET A 140 9.40 -15.82 -0.48
N LEU A 141 8.17 -15.31 -0.48
CA LEU A 141 7.12 -15.62 0.49
C LEU A 141 6.13 -16.70 0.03
N SER A 142 6.26 -17.21 -1.19
CA SER A 142 5.30 -18.13 -1.80
C SER A 142 5.16 -19.47 -1.07
N ASP A 143 6.15 -19.88 -0.29
CA ASP A 143 6.22 -21.11 0.50
C ASP A 143 6.33 -20.84 2.01
N ILE A 144 5.97 -19.64 2.47
CA ILE A 144 5.92 -19.35 3.90
C ILE A 144 4.88 -20.26 4.58
N ASP A 145 5.30 -20.95 5.65
CA ASP A 145 4.49 -21.95 6.37
C ASP A 145 3.77 -21.38 7.62
N VAL A 146 3.93 -20.08 7.86
CA VAL A 146 3.29 -19.36 8.97
C VAL A 146 2.04 -18.66 8.47
N GLU A 147 0.91 -18.86 9.17
CA GLU A 147 -0.33 -18.12 8.87
C GLU A 147 -0.20 -16.66 9.34
N LEU A 148 -0.28 -15.74 8.38
CA LEU A 148 -0.30 -14.30 8.64
C LEU A 148 -1.73 -13.80 8.72
N GLY A 149 -1.96 -12.78 9.55
CA GLY A 149 -3.26 -12.10 9.63
C GLY A 149 -3.30 -10.82 8.83
N GLU A 150 -4.49 -10.30 8.60
CA GLU A 150 -4.68 -9.00 7.95
C GLU A 150 -4.39 -7.87 8.94
N THR A 151 -3.35 -7.07 8.69
CA THR A 151 -2.98 -5.92 9.54
C THR A 151 -4.00 -4.78 9.44
N ILE A 152 -4.63 -4.66 8.29
CA ILE A 152 -5.82 -3.85 8.03
C ILE A 152 -6.86 -4.79 7.42
N PRO A 153 -7.92 -5.17 8.17
CA PRO A 153 -8.92 -6.10 7.66
C PRO A 153 -9.57 -5.62 6.37
N ASP A 154 -9.72 -6.53 5.41
CA ASP A 154 -10.36 -6.27 4.12
C ASP A 154 -9.77 -5.06 3.37
N PHE A 155 -8.47 -4.83 3.47
CA PHE A 155 -7.82 -3.60 2.97
C PHE A 155 -8.13 -3.34 1.50
N HIS A 156 -7.96 -4.34 0.64
CA HIS A 156 -8.21 -4.26 -0.80
C HIS A 156 -9.41 -5.13 -1.25
N ASN A 157 -10.41 -5.27 -0.38
CA ASN A 157 -11.65 -5.99 -0.69
C ASN A 157 -12.64 -5.07 -1.40
N MET A 158 -12.82 -5.27 -2.72
CA MET A 158 -13.68 -4.40 -3.53
C MET A 158 -15.16 -4.53 -3.16
N GLU A 159 -15.62 -5.73 -2.76
CA GLU A 159 -17.01 -5.93 -2.32
C GLU A 159 -17.31 -5.10 -1.05
N LEU A 160 -16.36 -5.07 -0.10
CA LEU A 160 -16.51 -4.22 1.08
C LEU A 160 -16.56 -2.74 0.70
N ARG A 161 -15.73 -2.29 -0.25
CA ARG A 161 -15.72 -0.89 -0.67
C ARG A 161 -17.05 -0.50 -1.32
N MET A 162 -17.64 -1.39 -2.13
CA MET A 162 -18.98 -1.18 -2.69
C MET A 162 -20.04 -1.12 -1.61
N SER A 163 -20.01 -2.04 -0.62
CA SER A 163 -20.95 -2.00 0.50
C SER A 163 -20.88 -0.71 1.30
N GLN A 164 -19.66 -0.20 1.53
CA GLN A 164 -19.45 1.07 2.23
C GLN A 164 -19.96 2.27 1.43
N LEU A 165 -19.83 2.24 0.10
CA LEU A 165 -20.39 3.27 -0.77
C LEU A 165 -21.93 3.26 -0.72
N ILE A 166 -22.56 2.09 -0.84
CA ILE A 166 -24.03 1.94 -0.74
C ILE A 166 -24.53 2.47 0.60
N GLU A 167 -23.87 2.11 1.70
CA GLU A 167 -24.22 2.63 3.04
C GLU A 167 -24.08 4.15 3.11
N ALA A 168 -23.04 4.73 2.50
CA ALA A 168 -22.83 6.18 2.47
C ALA A 168 -23.92 6.91 1.66
N ILE A 169 -24.38 6.30 0.54
CA ILE A 169 -25.47 6.80 -0.29
C ILE A 169 -26.80 6.74 0.50
N ASP A 170 -27.12 5.58 1.09
CA ASP A 170 -28.38 5.38 1.81
C ASP A 170 -28.51 6.33 3.01
N ASN A 171 -27.40 6.61 3.69
CA ASN A 171 -27.40 7.48 4.87
C ASN A 171 -27.35 8.97 4.51
N ASP A 172 -26.66 9.35 3.45
CA ASP A 172 -26.35 10.74 3.05
C ASP A 172 -26.23 11.72 4.22
N THR A 173 -25.47 11.33 5.25
CA THR A 173 -25.40 11.98 6.56
C THR A 173 -25.06 13.47 6.47
N PHE A 174 -24.33 13.87 5.43
CA PHE A 174 -23.85 15.22 5.20
C PHE A 174 -24.60 15.96 4.11
N CYS A 175 -25.74 15.44 3.64
CA CYS A 175 -26.62 16.04 2.62
C CYS A 175 -25.88 16.39 1.32
N ARG A 176 -25.01 15.50 0.86
CA ARG A 176 -24.22 15.73 -0.37
C ARG A 176 -24.94 15.23 -1.63
N LEU A 177 -25.90 14.33 -1.46
CA LEU A 177 -26.78 13.83 -2.51
C LEU A 177 -28.10 14.60 -2.53
N ASP A 178 -28.78 14.67 -1.38
CA ASP A 178 -30.08 15.31 -1.27
C ASP A 178 -30.02 16.55 -0.36
N PRO A 179 -30.74 17.66 -0.71
CA PRO A 179 -30.83 18.81 0.15
C PRO A 179 -31.51 18.42 1.49
N PRO A 180 -31.09 19.00 2.63
CA PRO A 180 -31.72 18.72 3.89
C PRO A 180 -33.17 19.16 3.88
N GLU A 181 -34.05 18.29 4.39
CA GLU A 181 -35.42 18.66 4.67
C GLU A 181 -35.52 19.49 5.95
N GLU A 182 -36.54 20.34 6.05
CA GLU A 182 -36.76 21.17 7.23
C GLU A 182 -36.99 20.29 8.46
N GLY A 183 -36.04 20.28 9.39
CA GLY A 183 -36.14 19.54 10.67
C GLY A 183 -35.57 18.12 10.67
N ASP A 184 -34.88 17.67 9.61
CA ASP A 184 -34.32 16.31 9.54
C ASP A 184 -33.08 16.08 10.42
N GLY A 185 -32.45 17.15 10.90
CA GLY A 185 -31.33 17.09 11.85
C GLY A 185 -30.00 16.62 11.26
N ARG A 186 -29.93 16.39 9.95
CA ARG A 186 -28.65 16.03 9.27
C ARG A 186 -27.66 17.19 9.33
N ILE A 187 -26.38 16.86 9.32
CA ILE A 187 -25.30 17.85 9.36
C ILE A 187 -25.06 18.35 7.93
N VAL A 188 -25.46 19.57 7.63
CA VAL A 188 -25.17 20.20 6.33
C VAL A 188 -23.68 20.57 6.31
N ARG A 189 -22.86 19.77 5.62
CA ARG A 189 -21.59 20.26 5.09
C ARG A 189 -21.86 20.72 3.66
N VAL A 190 -21.84 22.04 3.49
CA VAL A 190 -22.08 22.65 2.18
C VAL A 190 -20.89 22.28 1.28
N GLY A 191 -21.06 21.21 0.49
CA GLY A 191 -20.35 21.05 -0.78
C GLY A 191 -21.00 21.97 -1.80
N ASP A 192 -20.34 22.15 -2.94
CA ASP A 192 -20.94 22.89 -4.05
C ASP A 192 -22.20 22.13 -4.50
N PRO A 193 -23.40 22.73 -4.44
CA PRO A 193 -24.63 22.06 -4.87
C PRO A 193 -24.60 21.61 -6.35
N ASP A 194 -23.71 22.20 -7.15
CA ASP A 194 -23.51 21.81 -8.55
C ASP A 194 -22.86 20.42 -8.69
N HIS A 195 -22.21 19.88 -7.64
CA HIS A 195 -21.61 18.55 -7.69
C HIS A 195 -22.62 17.39 -7.62
N ARG A 196 -23.85 17.62 -7.23
CA ARG A 196 -24.87 16.56 -7.11
C ARG A 196 -25.10 15.82 -8.42
N ASP A 197 -25.33 16.57 -9.49
CA ASP A 197 -25.55 15.97 -10.80
C ASP A 197 -24.32 15.17 -11.27
N GLU A 198 -23.11 15.67 -11.00
CA GLU A 198 -21.87 14.95 -11.32
C GLU A 198 -21.70 13.69 -10.47
N ILE A 199 -22.12 13.71 -9.19
CA ILE A 199 -22.08 12.52 -8.32
C ILE A 199 -23.05 11.46 -8.84
N TYR A 200 -24.29 11.84 -9.16
CA TYR A 200 -25.29 10.91 -9.70
C TYR A 200 -24.83 10.34 -11.04
N ASP A 201 -24.26 11.16 -11.92
CA ASP A 201 -23.71 10.68 -13.19
C ASP A 201 -22.60 9.64 -12.97
N MET A 202 -21.68 9.91 -12.04
CA MET A 202 -20.63 8.94 -11.67
C MET A 202 -21.20 7.65 -11.09
N LEU A 203 -22.22 7.73 -10.23
CA LEU A 203 -22.84 6.54 -9.61
C LEU A 203 -23.57 5.68 -10.64
N GLU A 204 -24.41 6.28 -11.48
CA GLU A 204 -25.31 5.58 -12.41
C GLU A 204 -24.58 5.10 -13.68
N ASN A 205 -23.71 5.94 -14.24
CA ASN A 205 -23.10 5.69 -15.55
C ASN A 205 -21.68 5.14 -15.49
N GLU A 206 -21.03 5.17 -14.32
CA GLU A 206 -19.63 4.73 -14.18
C GLU A 206 -19.48 3.62 -13.15
N ILE A 207 -19.94 3.85 -11.92
CA ILE A 207 -19.75 2.89 -10.83
C ILE A 207 -20.67 1.69 -11.00
N ASP A 208 -21.96 1.89 -11.28
CA ASP A 208 -22.91 0.79 -11.43
C ASP A 208 -22.55 -0.10 -12.62
N GLU A 209 -22.14 0.48 -13.76
CA GLU A 209 -21.75 -0.26 -14.96
C GLU A 209 -20.63 -1.26 -14.70
N TYR A 210 -19.62 -0.90 -13.88
CA TYR A 210 -18.42 -1.71 -13.70
C TYR A 210 -18.34 -2.45 -12.36
N SER A 211 -19.20 -2.13 -11.39
CA SER A 211 -19.13 -2.65 -10.02
C SER A 211 -19.03 -4.17 -9.94
N ALA A 212 -19.93 -4.88 -10.66
CA ALA A 212 -19.97 -6.34 -10.66
C ALA A 212 -18.68 -6.98 -11.20
N VAL A 213 -18.10 -6.39 -12.25
CA VAL A 213 -16.84 -6.89 -12.83
C VAL A 213 -15.66 -6.59 -11.91
N MET A 214 -15.64 -5.42 -11.27
CA MET A 214 -14.54 -5.04 -10.38
C MET A 214 -14.55 -5.83 -9.06
N CYS A 215 -15.69 -6.39 -8.64
CA CYS A 215 -15.80 -7.28 -7.48
C CYS A 215 -15.43 -8.75 -7.77
N LYS A 216 -15.09 -9.12 -9.01
CA LYS A 216 -14.89 -10.54 -9.38
C LYS A 216 -13.79 -11.26 -8.62
N ALA A 217 -12.78 -10.56 -8.12
CA ALA A 217 -11.64 -11.20 -7.44
C ALA A 217 -12.07 -11.96 -6.18
N GLU A 218 -12.94 -11.39 -5.37
CA GLU A 218 -13.46 -12.03 -4.17
C GLU A 218 -14.35 -13.26 -4.50
N GLN A 219 -15.12 -13.17 -5.57
CA GLN A 219 -15.88 -14.32 -6.04
C GLN A 219 -14.97 -15.45 -6.55
N MET A 220 -13.94 -15.13 -7.32
CA MET A 220 -12.97 -16.12 -7.79
C MET A 220 -12.23 -16.81 -6.63
N PHE A 221 -11.98 -16.07 -5.54
CA PHE A 221 -11.39 -16.66 -4.33
C PHE A 221 -12.36 -17.66 -3.66
N ARG A 222 -13.62 -17.28 -3.47
CA ARG A 222 -14.66 -18.18 -2.91
C ARG A 222 -14.86 -19.45 -3.74
N ASP A 223 -14.70 -19.33 -5.05
CA ASP A 223 -14.81 -20.45 -5.99
C ASP A 223 -13.51 -21.31 -6.04
N GLY A 224 -12.47 -20.96 -5.29
CA GLY A 224 -11.19 -21.65 -5.26
C GLY A 224 -10.34 -21.49 -6.54
N ILE A 225 -10.64 -20.47 -7.35
CA ILE A 225 -9.95 -20.19 -8.63
C ILE A 225 -8.74 -19.30 -8.37
N LEU A 226 -8.87 -18.25 -7.57
CA LEU A 226 -7.83 -17.28 -7.26
C LEU A 226 -7.32 -17.48 -5.82
N PRO A 227 -6.04 -17.78 -5.59
CA PRO A 227 -5.49 -17.89 -4.24
C PRO A 227 -5.17 -16.53 -3.64
N LYS A 228 -5.18 -16.43 -2.29
CA LYS A 228 -4.50 -15.34 -1.60
C LYS A 228 -3.01 -15.67 -1.47
N ARG A 229 -2.17 -14.65 -1.60
CA ARG A 229 -0.71 -14.66 -1.41
C ARG A 229 -0.31 -13.72 -0.30
N ILE A 230 0.93 -13.78 0.13
CA ILE A 230 1.46 -12.74 1.02
C ILE A 230 1.98 -11.61 0.15
N CYS A 231 1.28 -10.48 0.21
CA CYS A 231 1.57 -9.27 -0.56
C CYS A 231 2.07 -8.15 0.34
N HIS A 232 2.76 -7.19 -0.23
CA HIS A 232 3.20 -5.99 0.48
C HIS A 232 2.03 -5.03 0.75
N CYS A 233 1.10 -4.93 -0.18
CA CYS A 233 -0.12 -4.09 -0.15
C CYS A 233 0.10 -2.57 -0.10
N ASP A 234 1.33 -2.10 -0.25
CA ASP A 234 1.68 -0.67 -0.43
C ASP A 234 2.95 -0.55 -1.29
N PRO A 235 2.96 -1.08 -2.52
CA PRO A 235 4.12 -1.09 -3.39
C PRO A 235 4.39 0.32 -3.95
N LYS A 236 5.56 0.84 -3.60
CA LYS A 236 6.05 2.15 -4.07
C LYS A 236 7.53 2.06 -4.37
N VAL A 237 8.01 2.89 -5.30
CA VAL A 237 9.45 2.96 -5.61
C VAL A 237 10.27 3.30 -4.37
N ASN A 238 9.78 4.19 -3.53
CA ASN A 238 10.46 4.61 -2.29
C ASN A 238 10.36 3.58 -1.14
N ASN A 239 9.60 2.49 -1.31
CA ASN A 239 9.61 1.33 -0.41
C ASN A 239 10.66 0.28 -0.84
N ILE A 240 11.58 0.66 -1.71
CA ILE A 240 12.73 -0.14 -2.11
C ILE A 240 14.00 0.63 -1.80
N LEU A 241 14.91 -0.02 -1.07
CA LEU A 241 16.28 0.46 -0.92
C LEU A 241 17.12 -0.05 -2.07
N PHE A 242 17.83 0.85 -2.69
CA PHE A 242 18.83 0.57 -3.71
C PHE A 242 20.23 0.81 -3.15
N ASP A 243 21.21 0.05 -3.59
CA ASP A 243 22.61 0.32 -3.28
C ASP A 243 23.11 1.55 -4.05
N LYS A 244 24.38 1.93 -3.80
CA LYS A 244 25.02 3.07 -4.47
C LYS A 244 25.10 2.89 -6.01
N ASP A 245 25.13 1.66 -6.49
CA ASP A 245 25.21 1.32 -7.91
C ASP A 245 23.83 1.21 -8.58
N GLY A 246 22.75 1.42 -7.81
CA GLY A 246 21.36 1.38 -8.29
C GLY A 246 20.75 -0.03 -8.36
N LYS A 247 21.36 -1.03 -7.73
CA LYS A 247 20.79 -2.37 -7.62
C LYS A 247 19.78 -2.43 -6.49
N ILE A 248 18.70 -3.19 -6.70
CA ILE A 248 17.70 -3.50 -5.69
C ILE A 248 18.40 -4.20 -4.52
N LEU A 249 18.15 -3.73 -3.32
CA LEU A 249 18.76 -4.26 -2.10
C LEU A 249 17.72 -4.85 -1.14
N CYS A 250 16.76 -4.04 -0.70
CA CYS A 250 15.79 -4.44 0.32
C CYS A 250 14.42 -3.79 0.08
N VAL A 251 13.34 -4.55 0.26
CA VAL A 251 11.98 -4.01 0.37
C VAL A 251 11.74 -3.61 1.83
N ILE A 252 11.21 -2.42 2.03
CA ILE A 252 10.98 -1.81 3.35
C ILE A 252 9.51 -1.40 3.50
N ASP A 253 9.14 -0.88 4.67
CA ASP A 253 7.78 -0.44 5.03
C ASP A 253 6.76 -1.60 5.00
N LEU A 254 7.05 -2.64 5.78
CA LEU A 254 6.31 -3.91 5.79
C LEU A 254 5.01 -3.88 6.62
N ASP A 255 4.49 -2.71 6.97
CA ASP A 255 3.34 -2.57 7.88
C ASP A 255 2.04 -3.13 7.31
N THR A 256 1.93 -3.14 5.99
CA THR A 256 0.79 -3.64 5.25
C THR A 256 0.99 -5.05 4.68
N VAL A 257 2.06 -5.75 5.10
CA VAL A 257 2.30 -7.12 4.64
C VAL A 257 1.28 -8.06 5.26
N MET A 258 0.42 -8.62 4.39
CA MET A 258 -0.70 -9.47 4.78
C MET A 258 -1.16 -10.39 3.65
N PRO A 259 -2.03 -11.38 3.93
CA PRO A 259 -2.69 -12.15 2.88
C PRO A 259 -3.57 -11.26 1.99
N SER A 260 -3.31 -11.28 0.68
CA SER A 260 -4.09 -10.57 -0.33
C SER A 260 -3.97 -11.26 -1.69
N PHE A 261 -4.60 -10.72 -2.71
CA PHE A 261 -4.34 -11.15 -4.08
C PHE A 261 -3.07 -10.46 -4.60
N VAL A 262 -2.33 -11.10 -5.49
CA VAL A 262 -1.19 -10.48 -6.22
C VAL A 262 -1.58 -9.15 -6.89
N PHE A 263 -2.87 -8.93 -7.08
CA PHE A 263 -3.44 -7.70 -7.60
C PHE A 263 -3.14 -6.49 -6.73
N SER A 264 -2.98 -6.68 -5.40
CA SER A 264 -2.67 -5.60 -4.47
C SER A 264 -1.32 -4.95 -4.78
N ASP A 265 -0.29 -5.76 -5.02
CA ASP A 265 1.02 -5.21 -5.35
C ASP A 265 1.11 -4.78 -6.82
N PHE A 266 0.47 -5.52 -7.72
CA PHE A 266 0.49 -5.18 -9.12
C PHE A 266 -0.35 -3.94 -9.45
N GLY A 267 -1.58 -3.88 -8.95
CA GLY A 267 -2.54 -2.83 -9.31
C GLY A 267 -2.28 -1.51 -8.60
N ASP A 268 -1.94 -1.52 -7.30
CA ASP A 268 -1.74 -0.28 -6.55
C ASP A 268 -0.48 0.47 -7.00
N PHE A 269 0.60 -0.24 -7.35
CA PHE A 269 1.74 0.43 -7.97
C PHE A 269 1.33 1.16 -9.25
N LEU A 270 0.62 0.48 -10.15
CA LEU A 270 0.21 1.06 -11.44
C LEU A 270 -0.77 2.22 -11.29
N ARG A 271 -1.65 2.17 -10.30
CA ARG A 271 -2.57 3.27 -9.99
C ARG A 271 -1.83 4.59 -9.74
N THR A 272 -0.71 4.53 -9.04
CA THR A 272 0.08 5.72 -8.72
C THR A 272 1.13 6.02 -9.80
N ALA A 273 1.87 5.02 -10.25
CA ALA A 273 3.02 5.18 -11.14
C ALA A 273 2.63 5.36 -12.61
N ALA A 274 1.57 4.71 -13.07
CA ALA A 274 1.10 4.82 -14.45
C ALA A 274 0.09 5.95 -14.68
N ASN A 275 -0.09 6.86 -13.73
CA ASN A 275 -0.89 8.06 -13.91
C ASN A 275 -0.02 9.20 -14.46
N THR A 276 -0.50 9.90 -15.51
CA THR A 276 0.17 11.09 -16.06
C THR A 276 0.03 12.32 -15.18
N ALA A 277 -0.93 12.33 -14.26
CA ALA A 277 -1.29 13.47 -13.42
C ALA A 277 -1.21 13.14 -11.93
N ALA A 278 -1.34 14.16 -11.09
CA ALA A 278 -1.48 13.97 -9.64
C ALA A 278 -2.82 13.28 -9.30
N GLU A 279 -2.88 12.63 -8.13
CA GLU A 279 -4.07 11.92 -7.66
C GLU A 279 -5.30 12.86 -7.51
N ASP A 280 -5.05 14.13 -7.28
CA ASP A 280 -6.03 15.20 -7.08
C ASP A 280 -6.08 16.21 -8.24
N GLU A 281 -5.71 15.81 -9.46
CA GLU A 281 -5.81 16.68 -10.66
C GLU A 281 -7.28 16.98 -10.97
N PRO A 282 -7.70 18.25 -10.89
CA PRO A 282 -9.09 18.62 -11.14
C PRO A 282 -9.48 18.56 -12.63
N ASP A 283 -8.53 18.73 -13.54
CA ASP A 283 -8.73 18.63 -14.98
C ASP A 283 -8.51 17.18 -15.43
N THR A 284 -9.59 16.41 -15.44
CA THR A 284 -9.56 14.97 -15.79
C THR A 284 -9.07 14.71 -17.22
N SER A 285 -9.06 15.70 -18.11
CA SER A 285 -8.52 15.56 -19.47
C SER A 285 -7.00 15.36 -19.50
N LYS A 286 -6.29 15.68 -18.40
CA LYS A 286 -4.84 15.46 -18.23
C LYS A 286 -4.52 14.07 -17.68
N VAL A 287 -5.53 13.37 -17.17
CA VAL A 287 -5.35 12.06 -16.56
C VAL A 287 -5.38 11.00 -17.63
N SER A 288 -4.29 10.26 -17.78
CA SER A 288 -4.22 9.10 -18.67
C SER A 288 -3.31 8.02 -18.13
N PHE A 289 -3.57 6.79 -18.56
CA PHE A 289 -2.79 5.61 -18.15
C PHE A 289 -1.54 5.45 -19.04
N ARG A 290 -0.39 5.28 -18.43
CA ARG A 290 0.91 5.17 -19.07
C ARG A 290 1.25 3.72 -19.39
N MET A 291 1.07 3.32 -20.65
CA MET A 291 1.40 1.96 -21.12
C MET A 291 2.91 1.64 -21.11
N ASP A 292 3.79 2.63 -21.24
CA ASP A 292 5.23 2.46 -21.07
C ASP A 292 5.58 1.96 -19.65
N ILE A 293 5.00 2.58 -18.64
CA ILE A 293 5.16 2.20 -17.23
C ILE A 293 4.54 0.83 -16.96
N PHE A 294 3.32 0.57 -17.45
CA PHE A 294 2.69 -0.75 -17.35
C PHE A 294 3.60 -1.86 -17.91
N LYS A 295 4.10 -1.69 -19.14
CA LYS A 295 4.94 -2.70 -19.80
C LYS A 295 6.24 -2.93 -19.05
N ALA A 296 6.88 -1.89 -18.57
CA ALA A 296 8.12 -2.00 -17.81
C ALA A 296 7.92 -2.73 -16.48
N PHE A 297 6.92 -2.30 -15.70
CA PHE A 297 6.59 -2.91 -14.41
C PHE A 297 6.16 -4.38 -14.58
N ALA A 298 5.22 -4.65 -15.48
CA ALA A 298 4.70 -5.99 -15.73
C ALA A 298 5.80 -6.97 -16.13
N ARG A 299 6.75 -6.55 -16.98
CA ARG A 299 7.90 -7.37 -17.35
C ARG A 299 8.73 -7.74 -16.11
N GLY A 300 9.12 -6.75 -15.31
CA GLY A 300 9.92 -6.99 -14.11
C GLY A 300 9.22 -7.89 -13.11
N TYR A 301 7.92 -7.66 -12.89
CA TYR A 301 7.09 -8.43 -11.96
C TYR A 301 6.95 -9.89 -12.42
N VAL A 302 6.51 -10.12 -13.66
CA VAL A 302 6.30 -11.48 -14.20
C VAL A 302 7.60 -12.26 -14.25
N GLU A 303 8.72 -11.64 -14.66
CA GLU A 303 10.05 -12.29 -14.65
C GLU A 303 10.43 -12.81 -13.26
N SER A 304 10.13 -12.05 -12.20
CA SER A 304 10.51 -12.41 -10.82
C SER A 304 9.47 -13.29 -10.13
N ALA A 305 8.20 -13.18 -10.49
CA ALA A 305 7.10 -13.96 -9.95
C ALA A 305 6.91 -15.33 -10.63
N LYS A 306 7.65 -15.63 -11.68
CA LYS A 306 7.50 -16.81 -12.55
C LYS A 306 7.46 -18.13 -11.79
N GLY A 307 8.10 -18.22 -10.61
CA GLY A 307 8.18 -19.47 -9.84
C GLY A 307 6.89 -19.83 -9.10
N PHE A 308 5.98 -18.86 -8.85
CA PHE A 308 4.77 -19.09 -8.06
C PHE A 308 3.48 -18.61 -8.74
N LEU A 309 3.59 -17.62 -9.63
CA LEU A 309 2.44 -17.01 -10.30
C LEU A 309 1.74 -18.04 -11.19
N THR A 310 0.46 -18.29 -10.91
CA THR A 310 -0.35 -19.19 -11.74
C THR A 310 -0.81 -18.50 -13.03
N ASP A 311 -1.19 -19.30 -14.03
CA ASP A 311 -1.71 -18.74 -15.29
C ASP A 311 -2.91 -17.84 -15.07
N ILE A 312 -3.82 -18.21 -14.15
CA ILE A 312 -5.01 -17.42 -13.86
C ILE A 312 -4.68 -16.11 -13.15
N GLU A 313 -3.69 -16.07 -12.24
CA GLU A 313 -3.19 -14.84 -11.64
C GLU A 313 -2.57 -13.96 -12.71
N LYS A 314 -1.70 -14.51 -13.57
CA LYS A 314 -1.04 -13.78 -14.65
C LYS A 314 -2.04 -13.20 -15.65
N GLU A 315 -3.00 -13.97 -16.11
CA GLU A 315 -4.03 -13.53 -17.08
C GLU A 315 -4.91 -12.38 -16.53
N ASN A 316 -5.05 -12.28 -15.20
CA ASN A 316 -5.85 -11.23 -14.55
C ASN A 316 -5.02 -10.02 -14.06
N LEU A 317 -3.72 -9.93 -14.33
CA LEU A 317 -2.92 -8.73 -14.01
C LEU A 317 -3.43 -7.45 -14.71
N PRO A 318 -3.88 -7.47 -16.00
CA PRO A 318 -4.52 -6.31 -16.60
C PRO A 318 -5.78 -5.84 -15.90
N PHE A 319 -6.58 -6.78 -15.38
CA PHE A 319 -7.74 -6.45 -14.56
C PHE A 319 -7.33 -5.72 -13.28
N ALA A 320 -6.26 -6.12 -12.60
CA ALA A 320 -5.76 -5.43 -11.41
C ALA A 320 -5.40 -3.98 -11.69
N ALA A 321 -4.79 -3.68 -12.84
CA ALA A 321 -4.47 -2.31 -13.27
C ALA A 321 -5.71 -1.42 -13.43
N CYS A 322 -6.86 -2.01 -13.77
CA CYS A 322 -8.15 -1.31 -13.85
C CYS A 322 -8.84 -1.25 -12.47
N MET A 323 -8.82 -2.35 -11.72
CA MET A 323 -9.54 -2.46 -10.45
C MET A 323 -9.06 -1.43 -9.41
N PHE A 324 -7.76 -1.17 -9.32
CA PHE A 324 -7.22 -0.30 -8.27
C PHE A 324 -7.63 1.17 -8.41
N PRO A 325 -7.53 1.83 -9.59
CA PRO A 325 -8.07 3.18 -9.71
C PRO A 325 -9.59 3.23 -9.51
N PHE A 326 -10.34 2.22 -9.95
CA PHE A 326 -11.78 2.12 -9.68
C PHE A 326 -12.05 2.02 -8.16
N MET A 327 -11.38 1.13 -7.47
CA MET A 327 -11.49 0.98 -6.01
C MET A 327 -11.20 2.29 -5.28
N GLN A 328 -10.17 3.01 -5.71
CA GLN A 328 -9.78 4.24 -5.06
C GLN A 328 -10.76 5.37 -5.35
N ALA A 329 -11.36 5.43 -6.56
CA ALA A 329 -12.46 6.34 -6.86
C ALA A 329 -13.66 6.10 -5.93
N VAL A 330 -14.06 4.83 -5.77
CA VAL A 330 -15.13 4.43 -4.84
C VAL A 330 -14.81 4.83 -3.40
N ARG A 331 -13.58 4.61 -2.93
CA ARG A 331 -13.17 4.97 -1.56
C ARG A 331 -13.18 6.48 -1.33
N PHE A 332 -12.69 7.27 -2.28
CA PHE A 332 -12.73 8.74 -2.17
C PHE A 332 -14.15 9.29 -2.20
N LEU A 333 -15.00 8.74 -3.08
CA LEU A 333 -16.41 9.14 -3.11
C LEU A 333 -17.13 8.77 -1.82
N THR A 334 -16.89 7.57 -1.28
CA THR A 334 -17.43 7.12 0.00
C THR A 334 -17.03 8.07 1.14
N ASP A 335 -15.75 8.43 1.23
CA ASP A 335 -15.26 9.34 2.27
C ASP A 335 -15.82 10.74 2.10
N TYR A 336 -15.95 11.21 0.85
CA TYR A 336 -16.63 12.46 0.56
C TYR A 336 -18.07 12.46 1.07
N LEU A 337 -18.87 11.46 0.73
CA LEU A 337 -20.26 11.34 1.21
C LEU A 337 -20.34 11.24 2.73
N ASN A 338 -19.38 10.61 3.37
CA ASN A 338 -19.23 10.49 4.83
C ASN A 338 -18.57 11.72 5.50
N GLY A 339 -18.37 12.83 4.79
CA GLY A 339 -17.92 14.10 5.35
C GLY A 339 -16.40 14.23 5.53
N ASP A 340 -15.60 13.54 4.71
CA ASP A 340 -14.14 13.66 4.66
C ASP A 340 -13.43 13.31 5.96
N GLY A 341 -13.84 12.20 6.58
CA GLY A 341 -13.33 11.77 7.89
C GLY A 341 -12.09 10.89 7.84
N TYR A 342 -11.87 10.16 6.74
CA TYR A 342 -10.79 9.19 6.62
C TYR A 342 -9.53 9.77 5.96
N TYR A 343 -9.67 10.37 4.78
CA TYR A 343 -8.53 10.97 4.08
C TYR A 343 -8.33 12.43 4.49
N LYS A 344 -7.07 12.81 4.66
CA LYS A 344 -6.72 14.21 4.91
C LYS A 344 -7.03 15.05 3.68
N ILE A 345 -7.88 16.07 3.85
CA ILE A 345 -8.24 17.02 2.80
C ILE A 345 -7.49 18.34 2.97
N SER A 346 -7.24 19.05 1.87
CA SER A 346 -6.62 20.37 1.83
C SER A 346 -7.63 21.49 1.55
N TYR A 347 -8.79 21.14 1.00
CA TYR A 347 -9.89 22.07 0.68
C TYR A 347 -11.21 21.29 0.65
N PRO A 348 -12.36 21.96 0.73
CA PRO A 348 -13.67 21.33 0.49
C PRO A 348 -13.69 20.62 -0.87
N ASP A 349 -14.41 19.52 -1.00
CA ASP A 349 -14.55 18.71 -2.20
C ASP A 349 -13.27 18.01 -2.71
N HIS A 350 -12.16 18.08 -1.94
CA HIS A 350 -10.89 17.46 -2.32
C HIS A 350 -11.04 15.97 -2.64
N ASN A 351 -11.80 15.22 -1.82
CA ASN A 351 -12.02 13.79 -2.07
C ASN A 351 -12.92 13.55 -3.29
N PHE A 352 -13.85 14.46 -3.61
CA PHE A 352 -14.62 14.34 -4.84
C PHE A 352 -13.76 14.59 -6.08
N VAL A 353 -12.86 15.57 -6.04
CA VAL A 353 -11.86 15.80 -7.11
C VAL A 353 -10.99 14.55 -7.30
N ARG A 354 -10.53 13.95 -6.22
CA ARG A 354 -9.76 12.68 -6.26
C ARG A 354 -10.59 11.54 -6.86
N ALA A 355 -11.86 11.42 -6.49
CA ALA A 355 -12.74 10.39 -7.04
C ALA A 355 -12.87 10.53 -8.56
N LYS A 356 -13.08 11.75 -9.07
CA LYS A 356 -13.14 12.03 -10.51
C LYS A 356 -11.81 11.72 -11.21
N SER A 357 -10.69 12.13 -10.64
CA SER A 357 -9.35 11.84 -11.17
C SER A 357 -9.09 10.33 -11.26
N GLN A 358 -9.41 9.56 -10.22
CA GLN A 358 -9.22 8.11 -10.22
C GLN A 358 -10.19 7.40 -11.18
N MET A 359 -11.41 7.89 -11.34
CA MET A 359 -12.34 7.36 -12.32
C MET A 359 -11.87 7.63 -13.77
N ALA A 360 -11.32 8.80 -14.04
CA ALA A 360 -10.70 9.10 -15.33
C ALA A 360 -9.51 8.18 -15.62
N LEU A 361 -8.67 7.90 -14.60
CA LEU A 361 -7.57 6.95 -14.72
C LEU A 361 -8.08 5.52 -15.01
N PHE A 362 -9.13 5.08 -14.30
CA PHE A 362 -9.78 3.80 -14.56
C PHE A 362 -10.24 3.67 -16.00
N LYS A 363 -10.98 4.66 -16.52
CA LYS A 363 -11.46 4.66 -17.91
C LYS A 363 -10.31 4.62 -18.92
N SER A 364 -9.24 5.37 -18.65
CA SER A 364 -8.05 5.34 -19.48
C SER A 364 -7.37 3.97 -19.43
N ALA A 365 -7.18 3.34 -18.26
CA ALA A 365 -6.64 2.00 -18.14
C ALA A 365 -7.52 0.97 -18.86
N LEU A 366 -8.85 1.05 -18.69
CA LEU A 366 -9.81 0.16 -19.31
C LEU A 366 -9.74 0.22 -20.85
N SER A 367 -9.50 1.39 -21.42
CA SER A 367 -9.32 1.54 -22.87
C SER A 367 -8.09 0.82 -23.44
N HIS A 368 -7.14 0.47 -22.58
CA HIS A 368 -5.93 -0.30 -22.91
C HIS A 368 -6.00 -1.78 -22.50
N LEU A 369 -7.16 -2.27 -22.02
CA LEU A 369 -7.27 -3.62 -21.45
C LEU A 369 -6.80 -4.73 -22.39
N ASP A 370 -7.19 -4.65 -23.67
CA ASP A 370 -6.78 -5.63 -24.70
C ASP A 370 -5.27 -5.57 -24.95
N GLU A 371 -4.70 -4.35 -25.08
CA GLU A 371 -3.25 -4.18 -25.25
C GLU A 371 -2.46 -4.70 -24.05
N MET A 372 -2.94 -4.42 -22.83
CA MET A 372 -2.34 -4.98 -21.61
C MET A 372 -2.40 -6.50 -21.59
N SER A 373 -3.56 -7.07 -21.96
CA SER A 373 -3.77 -8.53 -21.99
C SER A 373 -2.86 -9.21 -23.01
N ASP A 374 -2.72 -8.66 -24.20
CA ASP A 374 -1.84 -9.19 -25.23
C ASP A 374 -0.36 -9.07 -24.81
N TYR A 375 0.02 -7.99 -24.16
CA TYR A 375 1.38 -7.85 -23.63
C TYR A 375 1.67 -8.90 -22.53
N ILE A 376 0.77 -9.07 -21.57
CA ILE A 376 0.93 -10.08 -20.49
C ILE A 376 1.05 -11.50 -21.06
N LYS A 377 0.27 -11.85 -22.10
CA LYS A 377 0.40 -13.15 -22.79
C LYS A 377 1.75 -13.33 -23.45
N SER A 378 2.40 -12.26 -23.88
CA SER A 378 3.71 -12.30 -24.54
C SER A 378 4.88 -12.49 -23.58
N LEU A 379 4.70 -12.26 -22.27
CA LEU A 379 5.68 -12.49 -21.21
C LEU A 379 5.70 -13.94 -20.74
#